data_b0d2838d9549d7d01c52f497c38d7302
#
_entry.id   b0d2838d9549d7d01c52f497c38d7302
#
_cell.length_a   1.000
_cell.length_b   1.000
_cell.length_c   1.000
_cell.angle_alpha   90.00
_cell.angle_beta   90.00
_cell.angle_gamma   90.00
#
_symmetry.space_group_name_H-M   'P 1'
#
loop_
_entity.id
_entity.type
_entity.pdbx_description
1 polymer ?
#
loop_
_entity_poly.entity_id
_entity_poly.type
_entity_poly.pdbx_seq_one_letter_code
_entity_poly.pdbx_strand_id
1 'polypeptide(L)'
;EEEIGSPHFHQIARRPDIMAALQRSQGIFIPVGWQDPSTGGVTVNLGAKGIIEAELVASGERWGRGPARDIHSSNKAMVDAPVWRLVQALQTLVTPDGNTPAIDGWFENVRPLTERERQIIRQNAANTSAEDWKRRNGVPRFIDDLAWPEALERLASQPTVNIEGLVAGYTGPGGMTILPGRGTAKLDFRLVPNQTREEAE
;
A
#
# COMPACT_ATOMS: atom_id res chain seq x y z
N GLU A 1 -0.26 19.21 -0.05
CA GLU A 1 -1.55 18.57 -0.32
C GLU A 1 -1.37 17.18 -0.94
N GLU A 2 -0.33 16.99 -1.75
CA GLU A 2 -0.04 15.72 -2.43
C GLU A 2 0.15 14.59 -1.41
N GLU A 3 0.89 14.81 -0.34
CA GLU A 3 1.20 13.82 0.71
C GLU A 3 -0.04 13.37 1.52
N ILE A 4 -1.16 14.05 1.37
CA ILE A 4 -2.45 13.69 1.96
C ILE A 4 -3.50 13.29 0.93
N GLY A 5 -3.04 12.79 -0.25
CA GLY A 5 -3.89 12.27 -1.32
C GLY A 5 -4.52 13.34 -2.21
N SER A 6 -4.01 14.56 -2.22
CA SER A 6 -4.47 15.66 -3.09
C SER A 6 -6.01 15.82 -3.14
N PRO A 7 -6.69 15.98 -2.02
CA PRO A 7 -8.16 15.88 -1.93
C PRO A 7 -8.92 16.87 -2.83
N HIS A 8 -8.27 17.96 -3.26
CA HIS A 8 -8.89 18.97 -4.15
C HIS A 8 -8.45 18.83 -5.62
N PHE A 9 -7.46 18.01 -5.94
CA PHE A 9 -6.93 17.89 -7.29
C PHE A 9 -8.01 17.51 -8.32
N HIS A 10 -8.89 16.57 -7.95
CA HIS A 10 -9.98 16.15 -8.84
C HIS A 10 -10.95 17.28 -9.21
N GLN A 11 -11.14 18.27 -8.34
CA GLN A 11 -11.99 19.42 -8.61
C GLN A 11 -11.37 20.32 -9.69
N ILE A 12 -10.05 20.49 -9.65
CA ILE A 12 -9.29 21.24 -10.66
C ILE A 12 -9.27 20.46 -11.98
N ALA A 13 -8.92 19.17 -11.94
CA ALA A 13 -8.83 18.33 -13.13
C ALA A 13 -10.15 18.21 -13.89
N ARG A 14 -11.30 18.28 -13.19
CA ARG A 14 -12.64 18.21 -13.79
C ARG A 14 -13.17 19.54 -14.33
N ARG A 15 -12.46 20.64 -14.14
CA ARG A 15 -12.86 21.91 -14.74
C ARG A 15 -12.89 21.78 -16.26
N PRO A 16 -13.94 22.30 -16.97
CA PRO A 16 -14.07 22.14 -18.41
C PRO A 16 -12.87 22.68 -19.20
N ASP A 17 -12.30 23.80 -18.79
CA ASP A 17 -11.13 24.41 -19.43
C ASP A 17 -9.86 23.53 -19.26
N ILE A 18 -9.63 22.99 -18.09
CA ILE A 18 -8.52 22.09 -17.81
C ILE A 18 -8.71 20.76 -18.53
N MET A 19 -9.90 20.16 -18.45
CA MET A 19 -10.21 18.93 -19.15
C MET A 19 -10.03 19.05 -20.66
N ALA A 20 -10.50 20.13 -21.25
CA ALA A 20 -10.31 20.40 -22.68
C ALA A 20 -8.82 20.57 -23.07
N ALA A 21 -8.00 21.12 -22.18
CA ALA A 21 -6.56 21.21 -22.39
C ALA A 21 -5.89 19.84 -22.32
N LEU A 22 -6.24 19.03 -21.32
CA LEU A 22 -5.72 17.66 -21.14
C LEU A 22 -6.09 16.76 -22.32
N GLN A 23 -7.33 16.82 -22.80
CA GLN A 23 -7.79 16.04 -23.97
C GLN A 23 -7.08 16.40 -25.28
N ARG A 24 -6.59 17.63 -25.42
CA ARG A 24 -5.78 18.04 -26.57
C ARG A 24 -4.30 17.77 -26.45
N SER A 25 -3.83 17.43 -25.25
CA SER A 25 -2.42 17.12 -25.02
C SER A 25 -2.06 15.74 -25.56
N GLN A 26 -0.84 15.57 -26.04
CA GLN A 26 -0.30 14.26 -26.45
C GLN A 26 0.25 13.46 -25.27
N GLY A 27 0.33 14.05 -24.11
CA GLY A 27 0.84 13.43 -22.90
C GLY A 27 1.04 14.43 -21.77
N ILE A 28 1.39 13.93 -20.61
CA ILE A 28 1.71 14.73 -19.42
C ILE A 28 3.18 14.47 -19.10
N PHE A 29 3.97 15.53 -19.01
CA PHE A 29 5.34 15.47 -18.54
C PHE A 29 5.41 16.06 -17.12
N ILE A 30 5.74 15.22 -16.15
CA ILE A 30 5.95 15.64 -14.76
C ILE A 30 7.47 15.67 -14.54
N PRO A 31 8.09 16.85 -14.38
CA PRO A 31 9.53 16.97 -14.24
C PRO A 31 9.96 16.62 -12.80
N VAL A 32 9.56 15.43 -12.32
CA VAL A 32 10.08 14.82 -11.10
C VAL A 32 11.20 13.89 -11.53
N GLY A 33 12.39 14.38 -11.47
CA GLY A 33 13.59 13.62 -11.77
C GLY A 33 14.61 13.80 -10.66
N TRP A 34 15.40 12.77 -10.45
CA TRP A 34 16.58 12.86 -9.61
C TRP A 34 17.81 12.67 -10.47
N GLN A 35 18.73 13.63 -10.39
CA GLN A 35 20.02 13.52 -11.03
C GLN A 35 21.05 13.11 -9.98
N ASP A 36 21.78 12.04 -10.26
CA ASP A 36 22.91 11.64 -9.44
C ASP A 36 24.04 12.68 -9.55
N PRO A 37 24.39 13.37 -8.46
CA PRO A 37 25.38 14.44 -8.53
C PRO A 37 26.80 13.92 -8.80
N SER A 38 27.07 12.64 -8.59
CA SER A 38 28.39 12.03 -8.81
C SER A 38 28.60 11.56 -10.24
N THR A 39 27.55 11.07 -10.89
CA THR A 39 27.63 10.50 -12.23
C THR A 39 26.96 11.37 -13.30
N GLY A 40 26.13 12.34 -12.89
CA GLY A 40 25.28 13.11 -13.80
C GLY A 40 24.11 12.31 -14.40
N GLY A 41 23.96 11.05 -13.99
CA GLY A 41 22.90 10.17 -14.48
C GLY A 41 21.51 10.68 -14.09
N VAL A 42 20.56 10.60 -15.01
CA VAL A 42 19.16 10.99 -14.80
C VAL A 42 18.27 9.76 -14.83
N THR A 43 17.40 9.64 -13.81
CA THR A 43 16.40 8.59 -13.76
C THR A 43 15.12 9.07 -14.45
N VAL A 44 14.60 8.30 -15.39
CA VAL A 44 13.31 8.51 -16.02
C VAL A 44 12.37 7.39 -15.58
N ASN A 45 11.28 7.76 -14.90
CA ASN A 45 10.25 6.81 -14.50
C ASN A 45 9.29 6.58 -15.68
N LEU A 46 9.11 5.31 -16.07
CA LEU A 46 8.25 4.92 -17.19
C LEU A 46 6.80 4.65 -16.76
N GLY A 47 6.50 4.78 -15.49
CA GLY A 47 5.17 4.58 -14.92
C GLY A 47 5.18 4.65 -13.40
N ALA A 48 4.01 4.57 -12.82
CA ALA A 48 3.79 4.48 -11.38
C ALA A 48 2.75 3.39 -11.09
N LYS A 49 2.81 2.81 -9.90
CA LYS A 49 1.75 1.91 -9.42
C LYS A 49 0.49 2.71 -9.12
N GLY A 50 -0.67 2.12 -9.41
CA GLY A 50 -1.93 2.62 -8.87
C GLY A 50 -1.98 2.47 -7.36
N ILE A 51 -2.86 3.24 -6.72
CA ILE A 51 -3.10 3.16 -5.28
C ILE A 51 -4.59 3.25 -4.99
N ILE A 52 -5.04 2.43 -4.04
CA ILE A 52 -6.34 2.57 -3.38
C ILE A 52 -6.06 2.61 -1.88
N GLU A 53 -6.60 3.62 -1.22
CA GLU A 53 -6.58 3.73 0.24
C GLU A 53 -7.94 3.31 0.80
N ALA A 54 -7.93 2.51 1.85
CA ALA A 54 -9.13 2.03 2.51
C ALA A 54 -9.00 2.09 4.04
N GLU A 55 -10.14 2.24 4.69
CA GLU A 55 -10.22 2.14 6.15
C GLU A 55 -11.08 0.94 6.55
N LEU A 56 -10.48 -0.01 7.24
CA LEU A 56 -11.19 -1.17 7.80
C LEU A 56 -11.48 -0.91 9.28
N VAL A 57 -12.77 -0.90 9.63
CA VAL A 57 -13.24 -0.61 10.98
C VAL A 57 -13.98 -1.79 11.56
N ALA A 58 -13.50 -2.32 12.68
CA ALA A 58 -14.26 -3.24 13.51
C ALA A 58 -14.84 -2.50 14.72
N SER A 59 -16.16 -2.58 14.90
CA SER A 59 -16.90 -1.93 15.98
C SER A 59 -17.90 -2.91 16.58
N GLY A 60 -17.91 -3.03 17.90
CA GLY A 60 -18.86 -3.88 18.60
C GLY A 60 -20.31 -3.43 18.39
N GLU A 61 -20.53 -2.13 18.29
CA GLU A 61 -21.85 -1.55 18.00
C GLU A 61 -22.35 -1.95 16.58
N ARG A 62 -21.52 -1.74 15.55
CA ARG A 62 -21.91 -2.08 14.17
C ARG A 62 -22.04 -3.59 13.95
N TRP A 63 -21.20 -4.37 14.61
CA TRP A 63 -21.21 -5.82 14.52
C TRP A 63 -22.41 -6.46 15.26
N GLY A 64 -23.01 -5.71 16.22
CA GLY A 64 -24.03 -6.23 17.12
C GLY A 64 -23.52 -7.26 18.12
N ARG A 65 -22.19 -7.37 18.28
CA ARG A 65 -21.49 -8.28 19.21
C ARG A 65 -20.30 -7.55 19.78
N GLY A 66 -19.97 -7.84 21.03
CA GLY A 66 -18.93 -7.10 21.74
C GLY A 66 -19.38 -5.73 22.24
N PRO A 67 -18.50 -4.98 22.91
CA PRO A 67 -18.86 -3.71 23.53
C PRO A 67 -18.97 -2.59 22.51
N ALA A 68 -19.98 -1.72 22.67
CA ALA A 68 -20.16 -0.49 21.88
C ALA A 68 -19.17 0.62 22.30
N ARG A 69 -18.57 0.49 23.49
CA ARG A 69 -17.56 1.40 24.07
C ARG A 69 -16.54 0.57 24.83
N ASP A 70 -15.43 1.17 25.18
CA ASP A 70 -14.39 0.51 25.97
C ASP A 70 -14.94 0.08 27.35
N ILE A 71 -14.68 -1.16 27.72
CA ILE A 71 -15.06 -1.75 29.00
C ILE A 71 -13.86 -2.43 29.65
N HIS A 72 -13.98 -2.85 30.88
CA HIS A 72 -12.91 -3.55 31.57
C HIS A 72 -12.58 -4.88 30.90
N SER A 73 -11.30 -5.17 30.69
CA SER A 73 -10.80 -6.34 29.93
C SER A 73 -11.15 -7.70 30.55
N SER A 74 -11.43 -7.77 31.86
CA SER A 74 -11.89 -9.01 32.50
C SER A 74 -13.18 -9.56 31.89
N ASN A 75 -14.00 -8.70 31.29
CA ASN A 75 -15.23 -9.10 30.60
C ASN A 75 -14.98 -9.86 29.28
N LYS A 76 -13.72 -9.98 28.81
CA LYS A 76 -13.38 -10.70 27.59
C LYS A 76 -13.87 -12.15 27.57
N ALA A 77 -13.98 -12.77 28.74
CA ALA A 77 -14.50 -14.14 28.86
C ALA A 77 -16.00 -14.25 28.50
N MET A 78 -16.75 -13.15 28.58
CA MET A 78 -18.20 -13.13 28.37
C MET A 78 -18.62 -12.45 27.06
N VAL A 79 -17.75 -11.61 26.47
CA VAL A 79 -18.13 -10.79 25.32
C VAL A 79 -17.11 -10.94 24.19
N ASP A 80 -17.62 -10.79 22.97
CA ASP A 80 -16.76 -10.75 21.78
C ASP A 80 -15.88 -9.48 21.77
N ALA A 81 -14.72 -9.56 21.13
CA ALA A 81 -13.76 -8.47 21.04
C ALA A 81 -13.62 -7.98 19.59
N PRO A 82 -14.09 -6.77 19.27
CA PRO A 82 -14.03 -6.22 17.92
C PRO A 82 -12.59 -6.14 17.38
N VAL A 83 -11.62 -5.82 18.22
CA VAL A 83 -10.21 -5.72 17.81
C VAL A 83 -9.65 -7.08 17.34
N TRP A 84 -10.00 -8.18 18.01
CA TRP A 84 -9.63 -9.51 17.51
C TRP A 84 -10.27 -9.82 16.18
N ARG A 85 -11.51 -9.35 15.94
CA ARG A 85 -12.17 -9.48 14.64
C ARG A 85 -11.44 -8.69 13.56
N LEU A 86 -10.93 -7.50 13.88
CA LEU A 86 -10.10 -6.70 12.97
C LEU A 86 -8.81 -7.45 12.60
N VAL A 87 -8.08 -7.96 13.59
CA VAL A 87 -6.85 -8.72 13.36
C VAL A 87 -7.10 -9.94 12.47
N GLN A 88 -8.16 -10.69 12.74
CA GLN A 88 -8.56 -11.84 11.91
C GLN A 88 -8.89 -11.41 10.47
N ALA A 89 -9.60 -10.32 10.29
CA ALA A 89 -9.91 -9.79 8.96
C ALA A 89 -8.65 -9.36 8.21
N LEU A 90 -7.73 -8.65 8.87
CA LEU A 90 -6.45 -8.26 8.27
C LEU A 90 -5.63 -9.48 7.83
N GLN A 91 -5.63 -10.56 8.61
CA GLN A 91 -4.90 -11.78 8.26
C GLN A 91 -5.44 -12.45 6.98
N THR A 92 -6.72 -12.28 6.66
CA THR A 92 -7.29 -12.86 5.41
C THR A 92 -6.86 -12.13 4.15
N LEU A 93 -6.33 -10.91 4.27
CA LEU A 93 -5.90 -10.11 3.11
C LEU A 93 -4.57 -10.55 2.52
N VAL A 94 -3.77 -11.29 3.29
CA VAL A 94 -2.41 -11.67 2.90
C VAL A 94 -2.12 -13.12 3.28
N THR A 95 -1.12 -13.70 2.65
CA THR A 95 -0.56 -15.00 3.01
C THR A 95 -0.04 -15.01 4.47
N PRO A 96 0.14 -16.18 5.10
CA PRO A 96 0.57 -16.27 6.50
C PRO A 96 1.87 -15.53 6.84
N ASP A 97 2.76 -15.38 5.86
CA ASP A 97 4.00 -14.61 5.98
C ASP A 97 3.82 -13.09 5.81
N GLY A 98 2.61 -12.64 5.42
CA GLY A 98 2.27 -11.23 5.21
C GLY A 98 2.76 -10.63 3.89
N ASN A 99 3.38 -11.41 3.02
CA ASN A 99 4.15 -10.89 1.88
C ASN A 99 3.38 -10.85 0.56
N THR A 100 2.28 -11.58 0.45
CA THR A 100 1.52 -11.69 -0.80
C THR A 100 0.02 -11.49 -0.51
N PRO A 101 -0.69 -10.69 -1.31
CA PRO A 101 -2.14 -10.61 -1.21
C PRO A 101 -2.79 -11.99 -1.38
N ALA A 102 -3.78 -12.30 -0.52
CA ALA A 102 -4.55 -13.55 -0.54
C ALA A 102 -6.04 -13.30 -0.82
N ILE A 103 -6.33 -12.23 -1.54
CA ILE A 103 -7.68 -11.82 -1.92
C ILE A 103 -8.07 -12.59 -3.18
N ASP A 104 -9.26 -13.18 -3.18
CA ASP A 104 -9.80 -13.92 -4.33
C ASP A 104 -9.86 -13.02 -5.57
N GLY A 105 -9.39 -13.53 -6.72
CA GLY A 105 -9.38 -12.80 -7.98
C GLY A 105 -8.29 -11.73 -8.11
N TRP A 106 -7.55 -11.41 -7.06
CA TRP A 106 -6.61 -10.27 -7.03
C TRP A 106 -5.55 -10.30 -8.13
N PHE A 107 -5.15 -11.48 -8.59
CA PHE A 107 -4.12 -11.66 -9.60
C PHE A 107 -4.64 -11.98 -11.00
N GLU A 108 -5.97 -12.10 -11.20
CA GLU A 108 -6.55 -12.56 -12.47
C GLU A 108 -6.14 -11.69 -13.67
N ASN A 109 -6.09 -10.38 -13.48
CA ASN A 109 -5.76 -9.42 -14.53
C ASN A 109 -4.33 -8.86 -14.42
N VAL A 110 -3.51 -9.37 -13.50
CA VAL A 110 -2.11 -8.94 -13.39
C VAL A 110 -1.33 -9.39 -14.61
N ARG A 111 -0.86 -8.43 -15.39
CA ARG A 111 -0.04 -8.67 -16.56
C ARG A 111 1.40 -9.03 -16.17
N PRO A 112 1.99 -10.09 -16.72
CA PRO A 112 3.41 -10.36 -16.54
C PRO A 112 4.27 -9.25 -17.19
N LEU A 113 5.46 -9.05 -16.66
CA LEU A 113 6.44 -8.17 -17.29
C LEU A 113 6.80 -8.68 -18.70
N THR A 114 6.86 -7.78 -19.65
CA THR A 114 7.40 -8.06 -20.98
C THR A 114 8.93 -8.27 -20.90
N GLU A 115 9.51 -8.92 -21.91
CA GLU A 115 10.96 -9.09 -21.95
C GLU A 115 11.71 -7.74 -22.01
N ARG A 116 11.12 -6.74 -22.66
CA ARG A 116 11.69 -5.38 -22.69
C ARG A 116 11.71 -4.73 -21.32
N GLU A 117 10.65 -4.88 -20.54
CA GLU A 117 10.58 -4.37 -19.16
C GLU A 117 11.61 -5.06 -18.27
N ARG A 118 11.72 -6.39 -18.35
CA ARG A 118 12.76 -7.13 -17.61
C ARG A 118 14.17 -6.68 -17.97
N GLN A 119 14.43 -6.46 -19.25
CA GLN A 119 15.71 -5.96 -19.70
C GLN A 119 16.04 -4.59 -19.12
N ILE A 120 15.07 -3.66 -19.09
CA ILE A 120 15.22 -2.34 -18.48
C ILE A 120 15.49 -2.46 -16.97
N ILE A 121 14.75 -3.32 -16.29
CA ILE A 121 14.92 -3.55 -14.84
C ILE A 121 16.32 -4.11 -14.56
N ARG A 122 16.79 -5.09 -15.33
CA ARG A 122 18.15 -5.66 -15.18
C ARG A 122 19.24 -4.64 -15.46
N GLN A 123 19.06 -3.78 -16.46
CA GLN A 123 19.99 -2.68 -16.73
C GLN A 123 20.01 -1.68 -15.56
N ASN A 124 18.84 -1.35 -15.01
CA ASN A 124 18.75 -0.50 -13.82
C ASN A 124 19.44 -1.15 -12.62
N ALA A 125 19.21 -2.44 -12.40
CA ALA A 125 19.88 -3.19 -11.32
C ALA A 125 21.40 -3.20 -11.45
N ALA A 126 21.92 -3.29 -12.66
CA ALA A 126 23.36 -3.25 -12.92
C ALA A 126 23.98 -1.87 -12.67
N ASN A 127 23.19 -0.80 -12.78
CA ASN A 127 23.63 0.58 -12.58
C ASN A 127 23.33 1.13 -11.16
N THR A 128 22.75 0.30 -10.30
CA THR A 128 22.34 0.68 -8.94
C THR A 128 22.86 -0.33 -7.93
N SER A 129 22.98 0.08 -6.66
CA SER A 129 23.53 -0.75 -5.59
C SER A 129 22.42 -1.20 -4.63
N ALA A 130 22.24 -2.51 -4.47
CA ALA A 130 21.38 -3.09 -3.46
C ALA A 130 21.80 -2.67 -2.03
N GLU A 131 23.09 -2.66 -1.76
CA GLU A 131 23.63 -2.33 -0.44
C GLU A 131 23.40 -0.85 -0.10
N ASP A 132 23.53 0.04 -1.09
CA ASP A 132 23.23 1.46 -0.90
C ASP A 132 21.73 1.70 -0.68
N TRP A 133 20.88 0.96 -1.39
CA TRP A 133 19.44 1.02 -1.19
C TRP A 133 19.05 0.53 0.20
N LYS A 134 19.55 -0.63 0.62
CA LYS A 134 19.33 -1.20 1.95
C LYS A 134 19.77 -0.25 3.06
N ARG A 135 20.98 0.32 2.93
CA ARG A 135 21.52 1.25 3.91
C ARG A 135 20.69 2.51 4.04
N ARG A 136 20.28 3.13 2.92
CA ARG A 136 19.44 4.33 2.92
C ARG A 136 18.06 4.12 3.53
N ASN A 137 17.49 2.94 3.35
CA ASN A 137 16.15 2.61 3.83
C ASN A 137 16.15 1.84 5.17
N GLY A 138 17.31 1.54 5.76
CA GLY A 138 17.41 0.80 7.00
C GLY A 138 16.92 -0.65 6.89
N VAL A 139 17.00 -1.26 5.69
CA VAL A 139 16.48 -2.60 5.41
C VAL A 139 17.65 -3.59 5.38
N PRO A 140 17.68 -4.63 6.21
CA PRO A 140 18.81 -5.59 6.25
C PRO A 140 18.76 -6.60 5.09
N ARG A 141 17.58 -6.99 4.63
CA ARG A 141 17.38 -8.00 3.58
C ARG A 141 16.08 -7.75 2.80
N PHE A 142 15.99 -8.24 1.59
CA PHE A 142 14.76 -8.28 0.82
C PHE A 142 13.90 -9.49 1.23
N ILE A 143 12.63 -9.45 0.89
CA ILE A 143 11.69 -10.56 0.98
C ILE A 143 12.30 -11.81 0.30
N ASP A 144 12.16 -12.97 0.92
CA ASP A 144 12.63 -14.27 0.42
C ASP A 144 14.12 -14.29 0.04
N ASP A 145 14.92 -13.38 0.60
CA ASP A 145 16.33 -13.16 0.28
C ASP A 145 16.61 -12.94 -1.22
N LEU A 146 15.65 -12.33 -1.92
CA LEU A 146 15.76 -12.03 -3.34
C LEU A 146 17.03 -11.27 -3.67
N ALA A 147 17.67 -11.61 -4.80
CA ALA A 147 18.72 -10.79 -5.34
C ALA A 147 18.16 -9.45 -5.88
N TRP A 148 19.03 -8.46 -6.07
CA TRP A 148 18.61 -7.11 -6.42
C TRP A 148 17.74 -7.02 -7.70
N PRO A 149 18.10 -7.69 -8.80
CA PRO A 149 17.25 -7.67 -9.99
C PRO A 149 15.85 -8.25 -9.75
N GLU A 150 15.74 -9.36 -9.02
CA GLU A 150 14.47 -10.01 -8.70
C GLU A 150 13.62 -9.14 -7.76
N ALA A 151 14.25 -8.46 -6.80
CA ALA A 151 13.55 -7.52 -5.93
C ALA A 151 12.96 -6.35 -6.73
N LEU A 152 13.68 -5.83 -7.73
CA LEU A 152 13.19 -4.79 -8.62
C LEU A 152 12.11 -5.30 -9.58
N GLU A 153 12.21 -6.53 -10.09
CA GLU A 153 11.15 -7.15 -10.88
C GLU A 153 9.87 -7.32 -10.05
N ARG A 154 10.00 -7.79 -8.81
CA ARG A 154 8.87 -7.88 -7.88
C ARG A 154 8.26 -6.51 -7.55
N LEU A 155 9.09 -5.51 -7.30
CA LEU A 155 8.64 -4.14 -7.08
C LEU A 155 7.83 -3.62 -8.27
N ALA A 156 8.20 -3.92 -9.49
CA ALA A 156 7.53 -3.44 -10.70
C ALA A 156 6.23 -4.19 -11.02
N SER A 157 6.13 -5.49 -10.68
CA SER A 157 5.09 -6.39 -11.19
C SER A 157 4.13 -6.94 -10.13
N GLN A 158 4.45 -6.82 -8.84
CA GLN A 158 3.59 -7.38 -7.80
C GLN A 158 2.66 -6.31 -7.20
N PRO A 159 1.35 -6.56 -7.18
CA PRO A 159 0.43 -5.77 -6.36
C PRO A 159 0.67 -6.07 -4.88
N THR A 160 0.35 -5.13 -4.01
CA THR A 160 0.58 -5.29 -2.57
C THR A 160 -0.60 -4.79 -1.75
N VAL A 161 -0.75 -5.36 -0.55
CA VAL A 161 -1.59 -4.83 0.53
C VAL A 161 -0.66 -4.43 1.66
N ASN A 162 -0.75 -3.20 2.13
CA ASN A 162 0.04 -2.67 3.22
C ASN A 162 -0.86 -2.10 4.32
N ILE A 163 -0.44 -2.23 5.56
CA ILE A 163 -1.08 -1.56 6.71
C ILE A 163 -0.30 -0.27 6.98
N GLU A 164 -0.91 0.87 6.65
CA GLU A 164 -0.32 2.19 6.92
C GLU A 164 -0.47 2.61 8.38
N GLY A 165 -1.55 2.15 9.02
CA GLY A 165 -1.82 2.46 10.40
C GLY A 165 -2.79 1.46 11.03
N LEU A 166 -2.55 1.17 12.32
CA LEU A 166 -3.41 0.29 13.11
C LEU A 166 -3.62 0.92 14.48
N VAL A 167 -4.85 1.22 14.82
CA VAL A 167 -5.20 1.87 16.08
C VAL A 167 -6.34 1.14 16.75
N ALA A 168 -6.13 0.73 18.02
CA ALA A 168 -7.16 0.13 18.84
C ALA A 168 -6.80 0.27 20.33
N GLY A 169 -7.79 0.63 21.14
CA GLY A 169 -7.64 0.69 22.58
C GLY A 169 -6.61 1.72 23.05
N TYR A 170 -5.93 1.38 24.14
CA TYR A 170 -4.96 2.27 24.78
C TYR A 170 -3.58 2.16 24.13
N THR A 171 -3.02 3.30 23.74
CA THR A 171 -1.70 3.40 23.07
C THR A 171 -0.69 4.26 23.86
N GLY A 172 -1.04 4.68 25.09
CA GLY A 172 -0.15 5.45 25.95
C GLY A 172 0.87 4.58 26.70
N PRO A 173 1.74 5.17 27.53
CA PRO A 173 2.73 4.45 28.31
C PRO A 173 2.07 3.56 29.36
N GLY A 174 2.68 2.40 29.64
CA GLY A 174 2.15 1.39 30.56
C GLY A 174 1.01 0.56 29.98
N GLY A 175 0.20 -0.06 30.85
CA GLY A 175 -0.96 -0.86 30.48
C GLY A 175 -2.27 -0.23 30.96
N MET A 176 -3.36 -0.54 30.26
CA MET A 176 -4.71 -0.23 30.70
C MET A 176 -5.59 -1.46 30.55
N THR A 177 -6.38 -1.78 31.56
CA THR A 177 -7.23 -2.99 31.58
C THR A 177 -8.54 -2.74 30.83
N ILE A 178 -8.45 -2.53 29.50
CA ILE A 178 -9.61 -2.29 28.64
C ILE A 178 -9.83 -3.38 27.61
N LEU A 179 -11.10 -3.60 27.27
CA LEU A 179 -11.55 -4.30 26.09
C LEU A 179 -12.13 -3.25 25.15
N PRO A 180 -11.43 -2.91 24.06
CA PRO A 180 -11.85 -1.82 23.18
C PRO A 180 -13.15 -2.14 22.43
N GLY A 181 -14.03 -1.15 22.33
CA GLY A 181 -15.25 -1.24 21.54
C GLY A 181 -15.03 -1.07 20.04
N ARG A 182 -13.86 -0.56 19.63
CA ARG A 182 -13.53 -0.27 18.24
C ARG A 182 -12.03 -0.46 17.96
N GLY A 183 -11.71 -0.86 16.74
CA GLY A 183 -10.38 -0.79 16.16
C GLY A 183 -10.46 -0.37 14.70
N THR A 184 -9.41 0.28 14.21
CA THR A 184 -9.33 0.80 12.84
C THR A 184 -7.97 0.46 12.25
N ALA A 185 -7.97 -0.02 11.01
CA ALA A 185 -6.78 -0.15 10.19
C ALA A 185 -6.91 0.72 8.94
N LYS A 186 -5.85 1.44 8.60
CA LYS A 186 -5.69 2.11 7.32
C LYS A 186 -4.83 1.23 6.42
N LEU A 187 -5.28 1.03 5.21
CA LEU A 187 -4.67 0.12 4.24
C LEU A 187 -4.38 0.86 2.95
N ASP A 188 -3.23 0.58 2.34
CA ASP A 188 -3.01 0.88 0.95
C ASP A 188 -2.90 -0.39 0.12
N PHE A 189 -3.51 -0.35 -1.04
CA PHE A 189 -3.45 -1.39 -2.06
C PHE A 189 -2.69 -0.82 -3.25
N ARG A 190 -1.51 -1.36 -3.55
CA ARG A 190 -0.76 -0.95 -4.74
C ARG A 190 -1.14 -1.83 -5.90
N LEU A 191 -1.61 -1.19 -6.97
CA LEU A 191 -2.05 -1.85 -8.19
C LEU A 191 -0.93 -1.83 -9.24
N VAL A 192 -0.92 -2.85 -10.08
CA VAL A 192 0.02 -3.00 -11.20
C VAL A 192 -0.74 -2.96 -12.55
N PRO A 193 -0.03 -2.89 -13.69
CA PRO A 193 -0.69 -2.79 -14.99
C PRO A 193 -1.78 -3.84 -15.20
N ASN A 194 -2.89 -3.41 -15.78
CA ASN A 194 -4.16 -4.10 -16.05
C ASN A 194 -5.09 -4.31 -14.84
N GLN A 195 -4.67 -4.03 -13.63
CA GLN A 195 -5.61 -3.96 -12.52
C GLN A 195 -6.36 -2.63 -12.55
N THR A 196 -7.67 -2.69 -12.41
CA THR A 196 -8.54 -1.51 -12.36
C THR A 196 -9.01 -1.26 -10.92
N ARG A 197 -9.49 -0.05 -10.69
CA ARG A 197 -10.08 0.31 -9.40
C ARG A 197 -11.33 -0.54 -9.11
N GLU A 198 -12.18 -0.72 -10.12
CA GLU A 198 -13.44 -1.43 -10.04
C GLU A 198 -13.26 -2.91 -9.66
N GLU A 199 -12.15 -3.51 -10.07
CA GLU A 199 -11.80 -4.89 -9.71
C GLU A 199 -11.23 -5.01 -8.28
N ALA A 200 -10.67 -3.93 -7.78
CA ALA A 200 -10.02 -3.90 -6.47
C ALA A 200 -10.95 -3.43 -5.32
N GLU A 201 -12.11 -2.85 -5.63
CA GLU A 201 -13.17 -2.48 -4.69
C GLU A 201 -14.18 -3.61 -4.48
#